data_f883b0ca009cbcbcefcd1959b551e83d
#
_entry.id   f883b0ca009cbcbcefcd1959b551e83d
#
_cell.length_a   1.000
_cell.length_b   1.000
_cell.length_c   1.000
_cell.angle_alpha   90.00
_cell.angle_beta   90.00
_cell.angle_gamma   90.00
#
_symmetry.space_group_name_H-M   'P 1'
#
loop_
_entity.id
_entity.type
_entity.pdbx_description
1 polymer ?
#
loop_
_entity_poly.entity_id
_entity_poly.type
_entity_poly.pdbx_seq_one_letter_code
_entity_poly.pdbx_strand_id
1 'polypeptide(L)'
;MQGDSDSSVVVVVRRLLVMACAMALAATSSGCKDAPQDASPAAASGASAPGSASAAAVVDPAILAYAQKQIDLAYAGTDRDPPTTAPKPPRGKNVWIISPSQIGESASVATNAAKEAGELVGWKMTLFDSKGDPSNFSSGIRQAIAAKADGVILHSIDCAWVKQALVEAQAAKVKTVAYYSLDCDDPSVKGEPLYSGMVNFGSQYGDYASLIRAWGAVKADWVIVKTQGLAKAISFKEDELLVVKYIREGFEQELAKCKTCEVVKTVDFTIPEFGPKLQQKAQGALLQHPEANTVHVPYDTPLLFGIGNAVLESGRNDQLSVIGGEGFPSNVQLIRDNKGEDAANAFPAPWTGYAAIDSLNSVFNGQKPQDAGIGYRLIDREHNLPAPGKGYEASKDFRTAYKKAWGVLK
;
A
#
# COMPACT_ATOMS: atom_id res chain seq x y z
N MET A 1 5.25 -52.71 -36.48
CA MET A 1 5.57 -53.37 -35.22
C MET A 1 5.36 -52.31 -34.17
N GLN A 2 4.15 -52.05 -33.75
CA GLN A 2 3.29 -52.68 -32.75
C GLN A 2 3.98 -52.79 -31.38
N GLY A 3 3.40 -52.11 -30.41
CA GLY A 3 3.68 -52.19 -29.00
C GLY A 3 2.92 -51.14 -28.20
N ASP A 4 1.58 -51.35 -28.07
CA ASP A 4 0.71 -50.73 -27.10
C ASP A 4 1.11 -51.13 -25.67
N SER A 5 0.99 -50.22 -24.70
CA SER A 5 0.57 -50.60 -23.35
C SER A 5 -0.08 -49.42 -22.61
N ASP A 6 -1.37 -49.59 -22.51
CA ASP A 6 -2.32 -49.03 -21.56
C ASP A 6 -1.81 -49.07 -20.09
N SER A 7 -2.08 -48.07 -19.31
CA SER A 7 -2.13 -48.21 -17.88
C SER A 7 -3.12 -47.23 -17.27
N SER A 8 -4.15 -47.84 -16.79
CA SER A 8 -5.41 -47.42 -16.23
C SER A 8 -5.30 -46.48 -15.01
N VAL A 9 -6.17 -45.50 -15.02
CA VAL A 9 -6.57 -44.63 -13.90
C VAL A 9 -7.34 -45.49 -12.88
N VAL A 10 -6.88 -45.54 -11.63
CA VAL A 10 -7.63 -46.10 -10.51
C VAL A 10 -8.27 -44.93 -9.75
N VAL A 11 -9.58 -44.79 -9.94
CA VAL A 11 -10.47 -43.94 -9.13
C VAL A 11 -10.86 -44.75 -7.89
N VAL A 12 -10.46 -44.26 -6.70
CA VAL A 12 -10.98 -44.81 -5.42
C VAL A 12 -12.04 -43.85 -4.87
N VAL A 13 -13.28 -44.24 -5.09
CA VAL A 13 -14.46 -43.72 -4.43
C VAL A 13 -14.58 -44.40 -3.06
N ARG A 14 -14.54 -43.66 -1.95
CA ARG A 14 -14.94 -44.15 -0.64
C ARG A 14 -16.22 -43.43 -0.19
N ARG A 15 -17.30 -44.25 -0.14
CA ARG A 15 -18.63 -43.88 0.31
C ARG A 15 -18.69 -43.76 1.84
N LEU A 16 -19.41 -42.75 2.28
CA LEU A 16 -20.29 -42.55 3.43
C LEU A 16 -20.51 -43.72 4.41
N LEU A 17 -20.48 -43.33 5.70
CA LEU A 17 -21.41 -43.91 6.69
C LEU A 17 -22.03 -42.76 7.51
N VAL A 18 -23.34 -42.62 7.32
CA VAL A 18 -24.29 -41.85 8.15
C VAL A 18 -24.56 -42.67 9.38
N MET A 19 -24.43 -42.12 10.58
CA MET A 19 -25.02 -42.68 11.79
C MET A 19 -25.80 -41.59 12.50
N ALA A 20 -27.14 -41.72 12.36
CA ALA A 20 -28.14 -41.02 13.15
C ALA A 20 -28.23 -41.68 14.53
N CYS A 21 -28.22 -40.86 15.59
CA CYS A 21 -28.71 -41.28 16.92
C CYS A 21 -29.71 -40.25 17.42
N ALA A 22 -30.96 -40.64 17.37
CA ALA A 22 -32.07 -39.99 18.07
C ALA A 22 -32.28 -40.72 19.42
N MET A 23 -32.81 -40.02 20.40
CA MET A 23 -33.49 -40.37 21.66
C MET A 23 -32.95 -39.57 22.84
N ALA A 24 -33.68 -39.04 23.78
CA ALA A 24 -35.13 -39.11 24.08
C ALA A 24 -35.45 -37.97 25.07
N LEU A 25 -36.69 -37.56 25.05
CA LEU A 25 -37.36 -36.71 26.05
C LEU A 25 -37.34 -37.36 27.44
N ALA A 26 -37.17 -36.55 28.49
CA ALA A 26 -37.81 -36.83 29.78
C ALA A 26 -38.27 -35.51 30.40
N ALA A 27 -39.59 -35.35 30.47
CA ALA A 27 -40.28 -34.35 31.24
C ALA A 27 -40.45 -34.84 32.67
N THR A 28 -40.20 -33.99 33.66
CA THR A 28 -40.80 -34.14 34.99
C THR A 28 -41.35 -32.81 35.45
N SER A 29 -42.66 -32.85 35.65
CA SER A 29 -43.52 -31.84 36.28
C SER A 29 -43.50 -31.95 37.77
N SER A 30 -43.85 -30.86 38.46
CA SER A 30 -44.45 -30.67 39.78
C SER A 30 -43.67 -29.64 40.60
N GLY A 31 -44.25 -28.62 41.15
CA GLY A 31 -45.50 -28.37 41.75
C GLY A 31 -45.68 -26.95 42.23
N CYS A 32 -46.92 -26.52 42.18
CA CYS A 32 -47.40 -25.25 42.71
C CYS A 32 -47.33 -25.19 44.24
N LYS A 33 -47.10 -24.01 44.80
CA LYS A 33 -47.77 -23.51 46.02
C LYS A 33 -47.81 -22.01 46.13
N ASP A 34 -48.99 -21.58 46.22
CA ASP A 34 -49.74 -20.43 46.71
C ASP A 34 -49.03 -19.18 47.27
N ALA A 35 -49.60 -18.06 46.88
CA ALA A 35 -49.42 -16.69 47.38
C ALA A 35 -50.03 -16.50 48.79
N PRO A 36 -49.76 -15.34 49.48
CA PRO A 36 -50.78 -14.33 49.49
C PRO A 36 -50.36 -12.90 49.16
N GLN A 37 -51.35 -12.16 48.63
CA GLN A 37 -51.39 -10.73 48.47
C GLN A 37 -51.35 -9.99 49.82
N ASP A 38 -50.66 -8.82 49.83
CA ASP A 38 -51.30 -7.59 50.32
C ASP A 38 -50.40 -6.35 50.15
N ALA A 39 -51.12 -5.25 49.86
CA ALA A 39 -50.74 -3.85 50.06
C ALA A 39 -49.94 -3.08 49.00
N SER A 40 -50.66 -2.36 48.14
CA SER A 40 -50.35 -1.05 47.56
C SER A 40 -50.79 0.08 48.52
N PRO A 41 -50.50 1.38 48.38
CA PRO A 41 -49.59 2.12 47.45
C PRO A 41 -48.66 3.14 48.12
N ALA A 42 -47.58 3.51 47.38
CA ALA A 42 -46.98 4.86 47.62
C ALA A 42 -46.43 5.36 46.30
N ALA A 43 -47.04 6.43 45.80
CA ALA A 43 -46.58 7.20 44.68
C ALA A 43 -45.27 7.92 45.04
N ALA A 44 -44.17 7.58 44.34
CA ALA A 44 -42.95 8.38 44.33
C ALA A 44 -42.78 8.92 42.93
N SER A 45 -43.00 10.22 42.78
CA SER A 45 -42.71 11.04 41.61
C SER A 45 -41.21 10.99 41.36
N GLY A 46 -40.76 10.13 40.50
CA GLY A 46 -39.39 10.13 39.97
C GLY A 46 -39.30 11.16 38.85
N ALA A 47 -38.72 12.32 39.15
CA ALA A 47 -38.30 13.27 38.15
C ALA A 47 -37.29 12.59 37.22
N SER A 48 -37.68 12.39 35.98
CA SER A 48 -36.78 12.01 34.90
C SER A 48 -35.78 13.14 34.71
N ALA A 49 -34.52 12.91 35.08
CA ALA A 49 -33.42 13.78 34.69
C ALA A 49 -33.43 13.91 33.16
N PRO A 50 -33.31 15.15 32.63
CA PRO A 50 -33.16 15.29 31.19
C PRO A 50 -31.87 14.56 30.79
N GLY A 51 -32.00 13.57 29.93
CA GLY A 51 -30.88 12.92 29.30
C GLY A 51 -30.00 13.98 28.66
N SER A 52 -28.72 14.02 29.05
CA SER A 52 -27.74 14.88 28.42
C SER A 52 -27.74 14.55 26.93
N ALA A 53 -28.40 15.37 26.13
CA ALA A 53 -28.22 15.36 24.70
C ALA A 53 -26.71 15.59 24.49
N SER A 54 -26.02 14.57 23.97
CA SER A 54 -24.63 14.69 23.52
C SER A 54 -24.62 15.85 22.54
N ALA A 55 -23.94 16.95 22.90
CA ALA A 55 -23.77 18.07 22.01
C ALA A 55 -23.18 17.53 20.72
N ALA A 56 -23.88 17.74 19.60
CA ALA A 56 -23.36 17.33 18.29
C ALA A 56 -21.95 17.96 18.16
N ALA A 57 -20.97 17.14 17.83
CA ALA A 57 -19.60 17.60 17.67
C ALA A 57 -19.58 18.70 16.60
N VAL A 58 -19.15 19.90 16.98
CA VAL A 58 -19.08 21.05 16.07
C VAL A 58 -17.80 20.91 15.24
N VAL A 59 -17.99 20.70 13.95
CA VAL A 59 -16.87 20.64 12.99
C VAL A 59 -16.35 22.06 12.76
N ASP A 60 -15.03 22.25 12.87
CA ASP A 60 -14.37 23.51 12.57
C ASP A 60 -14.37 23.76 11.05
N PRO A 61 -15.02 24.82 10.52
CA PRO A 61 -14.99 25.10 9.09
C PRO A 61 -13.58 25.37 8.54
N ALA A 62 -12.64 25.80 9.39
CA ALA A 62 -11.27 26.07 8.97
C ALA A 62 -10.54 24.78 8.55
N ILE A 63 -10.82 23.65 9.22
CA ILE A 63 -10.18 22.37 8.82
C ILE A 63 -10.71 21.89 7.47
N LEU A 64 -12.01 22.08 7.18
CA LEU A 64 -12.59 21.73 5.88
C LEU A 64 -11.98 22.58 4.75
N ALA A 65 -11.87 23.89 4.96
CA ALA A 65 -11.26 24.80 3.99
C ALA A 65 -9.76 24.49 3.76
N TYR A 66 -9.04 24.15 4.85
CA TYR A 66 -7.65 23.73 4.75
C TYR A 66 -7.53 22.42 3.95
N ALA A 67 -8.27 21.36 4.33
CA ALA A 67 -8.22 20.07 3.65
C ALA A 67 -8.65 20.18 2.18
N GLN A 68 -9.69 21.00 1.86
CA GLN A 68 -10.10 21.26 0.48
C GLN A 68 -8.94 21.84 -0.34
N LYS A 69 -8.24 22.85 0.21
CA LYS A 69 -7.08 23.43 -0.48
C LYS A 69 -5.98 22.40 -0.75
N GLN A 70 -5.71 21.47 0.19
CA GLN A 70 -4.69 20.43 0.01
C GLN A 70 -5.09 19.45 -1.10
N ILE A 71 -6.35 19.00 -1.13
CA ILE A 71 -6.81 18.09 -2.19
C ILE A 71 -6.88 18.78 -3.56
N ASP A 72 -7.19 20.07 -3.63
CA ASP A 72 -7.17 20.83 -4.89
C ASP A 72 -5.75 20.87 -5.48
N LEU A 73 -4.73 21.07 -4.65
CA LEU A 73 -3.32 20.99 -5.05
C LEU A 73 -2.95 19.57 -5.51
N ALA A 74 -3.43 18.54 -4.81
CA ALA A 74 -3.18 17.15 -5.17
C ALA A 74 -3.90 16.73 -6.47
N TYR A 75 -5.12 17.25 -6.72
CA TYR A 75 -5.80 17.05 -8.02
C TYR A 75 -5.09 17.75 -9.17
N ALA A 76 -4.47 18.90 -8.94
CA ALA A 76 -3.61 19.55 -9.94
C ALA A 76 -2.36 18.72 -10.26
N GLY A 77 -1.89 17.94 -9.28
CA GLY A 77 -0.68 17.11 -9.38
C GLY A 77 0.60 17.87 -9.04
N THR A 78 1.61 17.13 -8.61
CA THR A 78 2.89 17.67 -8.12
C THR A 78 4.09 17.28 -8.99
N ASP A 79 3.85 16.67 -10.16
CA ASP A 79 4.90 16.29 -11.11
C ASP A 79 5.68 17.52 -11.59
N ARG A 80 7.01 17.40 -11.59
CA ARG A 80 7.95 18.37 -12.18
C ARG A 80 8.51 17.78 -13.47
N ASP A 81 9.36 18.53 -14.17
CA ASP A 81 9.97 18.02 -15.37
C ASP A 81 11.05 16.95 -15.04
N PRO A 82 11.10 15.85 -15.82
CA PRO A 82 12.17 14.86 -15.68
C PRO A 82 13.52 15.44 -16.10
N PRO A 83 14.64 14.81 -15.69
CA PRO A 83 15.98 15.23 -16.09
C PRO A 83 16.13 15.34 -17.61
N THR A 84 16.75 16.40 -18.07
CA THR A 84 17.03 16.64 -19.49
C THR A 84 18.45 16.22 -19.90
N THR A 85 19.32 15.96 -18.94
CA THR A 85 20.70 15.51 -19.12
C THR A 85 21.04 14.39 -18.17
N ALA A 86 21.92 13.48 -18.56
CA ALA A 86 22.44 12.42 -17.73
C ALA A 86 23.86 12.04 -18.22
N PRO A 87 24.70 11.42 -17.37
CA PRO A 87 25.90 10.77 -17.83
C PRO A 87 25.55 9.68 -18.87
N LYS A 88 26.43 9.47 -19.85
CA LYS A 88 26.23 8.40 -20.81
C LYS A 88 26.27 7.04 -20.09
N PRO A 89 25.23 6.20 -20.21
CA PRO A 89 25.21 4.90 -19.56
C PRO A 89 26.33 3.98 -20.06
N PRO A 90 27.14 3.39 -19.15
CA PRO A 90 28.12 2.37 -19.54
C PRO A 90 27.39 1.12 -20.04
N ARG A 91 27.81 0.58 -21.19
CA ARG A 91 27.18 -0.60 -21.81
C ARG A 91 27.59 -1.91 -21.13
N GLY A 92 26.76 -2.93 -21.30
CA GLY A 92 27.07 -4.31 -20.90
C GLY A 92 27.07 -4.57 -19.40
N LYS A 93 26.49 -3.69 -18.59
CA LYS A 93 26.35 -3.90 -17.15
C LYS A 93 25.41 -5.05 -16.83
N ASN A 94 25.77 -5.85 -15.81
CA ASN A 94 24.94 -6.89 -15.23
C ASN A 94 24.23 -6.30 -13.99
N VAL A 95 22.93 -6.09 -14.07
CA VAL A 95 22.14 -5.43 -13.03
C VAL A 95 21.01 -6.34 -12.55
N TRP A 96 20.88 -6.43 -11.24
CA TRP A 96 19.80 -7.17 -10.59
C TRP A 96 18.80 -6.19 -9.98
N ILE A 97 17.52 -6.56 -10.03
CA ILE A 97 16.43 -5.88 -9.31
C ILE A 97 15.95 -6.85 -8.24
N ILE A 98 16.00 -6.45 -6.98
CA ILE A 98 15.48 -7.23 -5.86
C ILE A 98 14.15 -6.60 -5.44
N SER A 99 13.08 -7.38 -5.51
CA SER A 99 11.72 -6.96 -5.13
C SER A 99 11.22 -7.75 -3.93
N PRO A 100 10.49 -7.13 -2.99
CA PRO A 100 9.92 -7.85 -1.85
C PRO A 100 8.90 -8.90 -2.31
N SER A 101 8.13 -8.61 -3.36
CA SER A 101 7.16 -9.52 -3.96
C SER A 101 6.80 -9.06 -5.37
N GLN A 102 6.34 -9.96 -6.23
CA GLN A 102 5.80 -9.63 -7.56
C GLN A 102 4.30 -9.97 -7.66
N ILE A 103 3.64 -10.21 -6.53
CA ILE A 103 2.23 -10.64 -6.50
C ILE A 103 1.26 -9.53 -6.95
N GLY A 104 1.61 -8.26 -6.74
CA GLY A 104 0.75 -7.11 -7.04
C GLY A 104 1.38 -6.10 -8.00
N GLU A 105 0.55 -5.19 -8.50
CA GLU A 105 0.97 -4.10 -9.39
C GLU A 105 1.89 -3.10 -8.69
N SER A 106 1.74 -2.90 -7.36
CA SER A 106 2.60 -2.03 -6.54
C SER A 106 4.10 -2.34 -6.67
N ALA A 107 4.45 -3.61 -6.90
CA ALA A 107 5.84 -3.98 -7.12
C ALA A 107 6.16 -4.25 -8.60
N SER A 108 5.29 -4.95 -9.32
CA SER A 108 5.58 -5.42 -10.67
C SER A 108 5.67 -4.29 -11.70
N VAL A 109 4.87 -3.23 -11.57
CA VAL A 109 4.84 -2.13 -12.55
C VAL A 109 6.16 -1.35 -12.54
N ALA A 110 6.65 -0.94 -11.36
CA ALA A 110 7.91 -0.20 -11.27
C ALA A 110 9.13 -1.05 -11.65
N THR A 111 9.17 -2.32 -11.20
CA THR A 111 10.30 -3.22 -11.51
C THR A 111 10.36 -3.61 -12.98
N ASN A 112 9.22 -3.79 -13.64
CA ASN A 112 9.17 -4.03 -15.09
C ASN A 112 9.63 -2.79 -15.88
N ALA A 113 9.23 -1.59 -15.46
CA ALA A 113 9.69 -0.35 -16.08
C ALA A 113 11.21 -0.14 -15.88
N ALA A 114 11.75 -0.48 -14.70
CA ALA A 114 13.19 -0.47 -14.47
C ALA A 114 13.92 -1.48 -15.38
N LYS A 115 13.37 -2.68 -15.54
CA LYS A 115 13.93 -3.68 -16.46
C LYS A 115 13.92 -3.17 -17.90
N GLU A 116 12.79 -2.65 -18.39
CA GLU A 116 12.68 -2.00 -19.70
C GLU A 116 13.75 -0.92 -19.91
N ALA A 117 13.86 0.00 -18.96
CA ALA A 117 14.80 1.11 -19.02
C ALA A 117 16.26 0.64 -19.03
N GLY A 118 16.61 -0.38 -18.21
CA GLY A 118 17.94 -0.97 -18.19
C GLY A 118 18.31 -1.66 -19.50
N GLU A 119 17.37 -2.38 -20.10
CA GLU A 119 17.56 -3.03 -21.41
C GLU A 119 17.76 -1.98 -22.53
N LEU A 120 17.02 -0.85 -22.48
CA LEU A 120 17.18 0.26 -23.43
C LEU A 120 18.60 0.84 -23.43
N VAL A 121 19.25 0.92 -22.27
CA VAL A 121 20.65 1.42 -22.17
C VAL A 121 21.69 0.30 -22.39
N GLY A 122 21.24 -0.91 -22.73
CA GLY A 122 22.10 -2.05 -23.06
C GLY A 122 22.65 -2.82 -21.86
N TRP A 123 21.92 -2.81 -20.73
CA TRP A 123 22.27 -3.62 -19.56
C TRP A 123 21.57 -4.99 -19.60
N LYS A 124 22.20 -5.99 -18.99
CA LYS A 124 21.58 -7.29 -18.71
C LYS A 124 20.82 -7.16 -17.40
N MET A 125 19.49 -7.31 -17.47
CA MET A 125 18.62 -7.16 -16.31
C MET A 125 18.14 -8.50 -15.77
N THR A 126 18.25 -8.71 -14.45
CA THR A 126 17.74 -9.90 -13.75
C THR A 126 16.81 -9.44 -12.63
N LEU A 127 15.58 -9.93 -12.60
CA LEU A 127 14.62 -9.68 -11.52
C LEU A 127 14.63 -10.87 -10.55
N PHE A 128 14.81 -10.56 -9.26
CA PHE A 128 14.69 -11.51 -8.16
C PHE A 128 13.43 -11.18 -7.34
N ASP A 129 12.50 -12.11 -7.29
CA ASP A 129 11.28 -12.04 -6.50
C ASP A 129 11.50 -12.71 -5.14
N SER A 130 11.44 -11.93 -4.05
CA SER A 130 11.59 -12.44 -2.68
C SER A 130 10.31 -13.12 -2.14
N LYS A 131 9.20 -13.09 -2.90
CA LYS A 131 7.94 -13.78 -2.60
C LYS A 131 7.33 -13.41 -1.24
N GLY A 132 7.54 -12.17 -0.80
CA GLY A 132 7.03 -11.66 0.48
C GLY A 132 7.77 -12.18 1.71
N ASP A 133 8.90 -12.86 1.54
CA ASP A 133 9.72 -13.36 2.64
C ASP A 133 10.94 -12.45 2.87
N PRO A 134 11.00 -11.69 3.97
CA PRO A 134 12.13 -10.81 4.27
C PRO A 134 13.47 -11.52 4.35
N SER A 135 13.52 -12.82 4.70
CA SER A 135 14.77 -13.60 4.71
C SER A 135 15.41 -13.72 3.32
N ASN A 136 14.59 -13.63 2.28
CA ASN A 136 15.04 -13.68 0.89
C ASN A 136 15.63 -12.35 0.38
N PHE A 137 15.41 -11.21 1.04
CA PHE A 137 15.97 -9.93 0.61
C PHE A 137 17.51 -9.97 0.55
N SER A 138 18.13 -10.36 1.65
CA SER A 138 19.59 -10.54 1.71
C SER A 138 20.09 -11.65 0.79
N SER A 139 19.32 -12.72 0.61
CA SER A 139 19.65 -13.80 -0.32
C SER A 139 19.74 -13.32 -1.76
N GLY A 140 18.79 -12.46 -2.20
CA GLY A 140 18.80 -11.87 -3.54
C GLY A 140 20.06 -11.05 -3.80
N ILE A 141 20.47 -10.20 -2.83
CA ILE A 141 21.71 -9.41 -2.94
C ILE A 141 22.94 -10.33 -3.05
N ARG A 142 23.05 -11.37 -2.19
CA ARG A 142 24.18 -12.33 -2.24
C ARG A 142 24.23 -13.11 -3.53
N GLN A 143 23.06 -13.50 -4.10
CA GLN A 143 23.01 -14.13 -5.42
C GLN A 143 23.49 -13.19 -6.54
N ALA A 144 23.14 -11.90 -6.48
CA ALA A 144 23.64 -10.89 -7.40
C ALA A 144 25.17 -10.76 -7.30
N ILE A 145 25.73 -10.72 -6.09
CA ILE A 145 27.19 -10.71 -5.87
C ILE A 145 27.84 -11.97 -6.48
N ALA A 146 27.30 -13.15 -6.21
CA ALA A 146 27.81 -14.42 -6.77
C ALA A 146 27.73 -14.45 -8.29
N ALA A 147 26.70 -13.83 -8.88
CA ALA A 147 26.52 -13.69 -10.33
C ALA A 147 27.39 -12.56 -10.94
N LYS A 148 28.31 -11.96 -10.16
CA LYS A 148 29.16 -10.85 -10.56
C LYS A 148 28.37 -9.67 -11.14
N ALA A 149 27.28 -9.30 -10.45
CA ALA A 149 26.52 -8.11 -10.80
C ALA A 149 27.41 -6.85 -10.66
N ASP A 150 27.24 -5.90 -11.57
CA ASP A 150 27.82 -4.56 -11.46
C ASP A 150 26.98 -3.69 -10.52
N GLY A 151 25.65 -3.91 -10.52
CA GLY A 151 24.73 -3.14 -9.70
C GLY A 151 23.50 -3.93 -9.27
N VAL A 152 22.90 -3.49 -8.16
CA VAL A 152 21.65 -4.00 -7.61
C VAL A 152 20.72 -2.83 -7.37
N ILE A 153 19.47 -2.95 -7.83
CA ILE A 153 18.38 -2.04 -7.54
C ILE A 153 17.46 -2.71 -6.53
N LEU A 154 17.18 -2.05 -5.41
CA LEU A 154 16.27 -2.54 -4.38
C LEU A 154 14.96 -1.76 -4.44
N HIS A 155 13.86 -2.48 -4.60
CA HIS A 155 12.50 -1.95 -4.60
C HIS A 155 11.85 -2.17 -3.24
N SER A 156 11.47 -1.10 -2.54
CA SER A 156 10.77 -1.19 -1.24
C SER A 156 11.45 -2.12 -0.22
N ILE A 157 12.77 -2.19 -0.23
CA ILE A 157 13.56 -2.95 0.74
C ILE A 157 14.43 -1.97 1.50
N ASP A 158 14.12 -1.76 2.77
CA ASP A 158 14.84 -0.82 3.62
C ASP A 158 16.21 -1.38 4.03
N CYS A 159 17.18 -0.47 4.18
CA CYS A 159 18.55 -0.82 4.58
C CYS A 159 18.58 -1.67 5.86
N ALA A 160 17.68 -1.41 6.82
CA ALA A 160 17.59 -2.15 8.08
C ALA A 160 17.46 -3.67 7.90
N TRP A 161 16.73 -4.11 6.87
CA TRP A 161 16.51 -5.53 6.57
C TRP A 161 17.72 -6.22 5.95
N VAL A 162 18.58 -5.48 5.25
CA VAL A 162 19.63 -6.05 4.40
C VAL A 162 21.03 -5.50 4.72
N LYS A 163 21.20 -4.88 5.87
CA LYS A 163 22.42 -4.16 6.29
C LYS A 163 23.69 -4.96 6.01
N GLN A 164 23.75 -6.21 6.45
CA GLN A 164 24.94 -7.05 6.26
C GLN A 164 25.19 -7.37 4.76
N ALA A 165 24.12 -7.64 4.00
CA ALA A 165 24.27 -7.92 2.56
C ALA A 165 24.70 -6.68 1.77
N LEU A 166 24.32 -5.46 2.21
CA LEU A 166 24.80 -4.21 1.62
C LEU A 166 26.30 -3.99 1.89
N VAL A 167 26.77 -4.30 3.09
CA VAL A 167 28.22 -4.27 3.41
C VAL A 167 28.98 -5.27 2.53
N GLU A 168 28.45 -6.47 2.33
CA GLU A 168 29.02 -7.48 1.43
C GLU A 168 29.03 -6.99 -0.04
N ALA A 169 27.98 -6.31 -0.50
CA ALA A 169 27.90 -5.71 -1.83
C ALA A 169 28.95 -4.59 -2.01
N GLN A 170 29.13 -3.72 -1.02
CA GLN A 170 30.16 -2.69 -1.02
C GLN A 170 31.56 -3.31 -1.11
N ALA A 171 31.87 -4.34 -0.31
CA ALA A 171 33.14 -5.07 -0.35
C ALA A 171 33.39 -5.72 -1.72
N ALA A 172 32.34 -6.23 -2.36
CA ALA A 172 32.38 -6.78 -3.71
C ALA A 172 32.39 -5.72 -4.82
N LYS A 173 32.34 -4.41 -4.47
CA LYS A 173 32.26 -3.27 -5.39
C LYS A 173 31.00 -3.26 -6.25
N VAL A 174 29.94 -3.94 -5.82
CA VAL A 174 28.61 -3.91 -6.44
C VAL A 174 27.91 -2.62 -6.01
N LYS A 175 27.46 -1.82 -6.97
CA LYS A 175 26.75 -0.57 -6.69
C LYS A 175 25.28 -0.89 -6.34
N THR A 176 24.76 -0.22 -5.31
CA THR A 176 23.38 -0.44 -4.86
C THR A 176 22.59 0.85 -4.93
N VAL A 177 21.39 0.80 -5.53
CA VAL A 177 20.44 1.92 -5.56
C VAL A 177 19.09 1.41 -5.04
N ALA A 178 18.38 2.25 -4.29
CA ALA A 178 17.07 1.91 -3.77
C ALA A 178 16.01 2.95 -4.17
N TYR A 179 14.76 2.53 -4.21
CA TYR A 179 13.58 3.38 -4.32
C TYR A 179 12.42 2.82 -3.50
N TYR A 180 11.54 3.67 -3.04
CA TYR A 180 10.48 3.35 -2.07
C TYR A 180 11.04 2.69 -0.81
N SER A 181 12.25 3.07 -0.44
CA SER A 181 13.03 2.49 0.67
C SER A 181 13.67 3.61 1.48
N LEU A 182 14.06 3.32 2.70
CA LEU A 182 14.86 4.20 3.56
C LEU A 182 16.26 3.60 3.74
N ASP A 183 17.29 4.49 3.75
CA ASP A 183 18.66 4.06 4.01
C ASP A 183 18.89 3.87 5.52
N CYS A 184 20.04 3.38 5.92
CA CYS A 184 20.36 3.12 7.31
C CYS A 184 20.55 4.38 8.16
N ASP A 185 20.73 5.55 7.56
CA ASP A 185 20.75 6.86 8.24
C ASP A 185 19.35 7.41 8.58
N ASP A 186 18.27 6.69 8.19
CA ASP A 186 16.93 7.03 8.64
C ASP A 186 16.89 7.15 10.18
N PRO A 187 16.22 8.18 10.74
CA PRO A 187 16.17 8.39 12.20
C PRO A 187 15.63 7.20 12.99
N SER A 188 14.85 6.31 12.39
CA SER A 188 14.34 5.08 13.03
C SER A 188 15.39 3.98 13.09
N VAL A 189 16.39 3.98 12.18
CA VAL A 189 17.45 2.98 12.06
C VAL A 189 18.74 3.44 12.75
N LYS A 190 19.06 4.73 12.66
CA LYS A 190 20.21 5.40 13.34
C LYS A 190 21.57 4.79 12.97
N GLY A 191 21.77 4.46 11.70
CA GLY A 191 23.04 3.95 11.17
C GLY A 191 23.69 4.93 10.20
N GLU A 192 24.76 4.47 9.55
CA GLU A 192 25.37 5.17 8.42
C GLU A 192 24.70 4.71 7.12
N PRO A 193 24.61 5.59 6.09
CA PRO A 193 24.03 5.21 4.81
C PRO A 193 24.84 4.10 4.15
N LEU A 194 24.17 3.10 3.61
CA LEU A 194 24.80 1.95 2.97
C LEU A 194 24.46 1.78 1.49
N TYR A 195 23.39 2.38 1.01
CA TYR A 195 23.16 2.42 -0.44
C TYR A 195 24.18 3.31 -1.14
N SER A 196 24.59 2.94 -2.33
CA SER A 196 25.46 3.79 -3.17
C SER A 196 24.71 5.03 -3.66
N GLY A 197 23.38 4.98 -3.65
CA GLY A 197 22.46 6.07 -3.95
C GLY A 197 21.03 5.64 -3.81
N MET A 198 20.12 6.61 -3.85
CA MET A 198 18.67 6.39 -3.86
C MET A 198 18.04 7.22 -4.97
N VAL A 199 16.86 6.80 -5.45
CA VAL A 199 16.08 7.67 -6.34
C VAL A 199 15.78 8.98 -5.60
N ASN A 200 16.13 10.09 -6.22
CA ASN A 200 15.91 11.41 -5.66
C ASN A 200 14.57 11.97 -6.16
N PHE A 201 13.61 12.11 -5.25
CA PHE A 201 12.28 12.67 -5.53
C PHE A 201 12.22 14.20 -5.38
N GLY A 202 13.38 14.85 -5.20
CA GLY A 202 13.48 16.28 -5.01
C GLY A 202 13.47 16.72 -3.54
N SER A 203 13.83 17.97 -3.32
CA SER A 203 14.03 18.52 -1.96
C SER A 203 12.86 19.38 -1.46
N GLN A 204 11.75 19.47 -2.22
CA GLN A 204 10.62 20.35 -1.84
C GLN A 204 9.94 19.94 -0.52
N TYR A 205 10.13 18.70 -0.08
CA TYR A 205 9.65 18.20 1.21
C TYR A 205 10.76 18.02 2.25
N GLY A 206 12.03 18.39 1.92
CA GLY A 206 13.21 18.18 2.75
C GLY A 206 13.87 16.84 2.48
N ASP A 207 13.25 15.74 2.92
CA ASP A 207 13.74 14.38 2.70
C ASP A 207 12.64 13.44 2.16
N TYR A 208 13.03 12.21 1.82
CA TYR A 208 12.10 11.22 1.30
C TYR A 208 11.02 10.80 2.31
N ALA A 209 11.37 10.65 3.58
CA ALA A 209 10.41 10.30 4.63
C ALA A 209 9.32 11.38 4.79
N SER A 210 9.71 12.66 4.69
CA SER A 210 8.78 13.80 4.71
C SER A 210 7.88 13.84 3.48
N LEU A 211 8.40 13.53 2.29
CA LEU A 211 7.57 13.37 1.08
C LEU A 211 6.51 12.29 1.27
N ILE A 212 6.90 11.14 1.81
CA ILE A 212 5.97 10.00 2.00
C ILE A 212 4.91 10.31 3.05
N ARG A 213 5.27 11.03 4.12
CA ARG A 213 4.27 11.53 5.08
C ARG A 213 3.31 12.53 4.43
N ALA A 214 3.81 13.46 3.60
CA ALA A 214 2.96 14.39 2.85
C ALA A 214 2.01 13.66 1.89
N TRP A 215 2.49 12.58 1.24
CA TRP A 215 1.67 11.72 0.39
C TRP A 215 0.55 11.02 1.17
N GLY A 216 0.83 10.55 2.40
CA GLY A 216 -0.15 10.00 3.33
C GLY A 216 -1.14 11.06 3.83
N ALA A 217 -0.67 12.29 4.11
CA ALA A 217 -1.47 13.40 4.60
C ALA A 217 -2.60 13.78 3.63
N VAL A 218 -2.34 13.80 2.32
CA VAL A 218 -3.37 14.09 1.29
C VAL A 218 -4.54 13.11 1.38
N LYS A 219 -4.31 11.85 1.77
CA LYS A 219 -5.39 10.87 1.96
C LYS A 219 -6.29 11.25 3.14
N ALA A 220 -5.71 11.78 4.21
CA ALA A 220 -6.48 12.29 5.35
C ALA A 220 -7.28 13.54 4.96
N ASP A 221 -6.69 14.46 4.21
CA ASP A 221 -7.41 15.64 3.72
C ASP A 221 -8.61 15.23 2.86
N TRP A 222 -8.45 14.24 1.98
CA TRP A 222 -9.55 13.73 1.17
C TRP A 222 -10.69 13.15 2.03
N VAL A 223 -10.40 12.33 3.04
CA VAL A 223 -11.46 11.78 3.90
C VAL A 223 -12.08 12.84 4.80
N ILE A 224 -11.33 13.83 5.27
CA ILE A 224 -11.87 14.97 6.03
C ILE A 224 -12.94 15.69 5.18
N VAL A 225 -12.64 15.98 3.91
CA VAL A 225 -13.60 16.63 3.01
C VAL A 225 -14.79 15.73 2.71
N LYS A 226 -14.56 14.46 2.34
CA LYS A 226 -15.64 13.51 2.00
C LYS A 226 -16.59 13.24 3.15
N THR A 227 -16.10 13.19 4.39
CA THR A 227 -16.91 12.94 5.58
C THR A 227 -17.39 14.23 6.26
N GLN A 228 -17.14 15.39 5.63
CA GLN A 228 -17.48 16.71 6.21
C GLN A 228 -16.92 16.91 7.62
N GLY A 229 -15.67 16.45 7.85
CA GLY A 229 -14.99 16.55 9.12
C GLY A 229 -15.46 15.57 10.20
N LEU A 230 -16.12 14.47 9.83
CA LEU A 230 -16.64 13.45 10.75
C LEU A 230 -16.07 12.06 10.44
N ALA A 231 -14.81 11.97 10.04
CA ALA A 231 -14.17 10.71 9.69
C ALA A 231 -14.01 9.80 10.92
N LYS A 232 -14.48 8.56 10.78
CA LYS A 232 -14.30 7.43 11.69
C LYS A 232 -13.54 6.35 10.93
N ALA A 233 -12.21 6.35 11.02
CA ALA A 233 -11.37 5.60 10.13
C ALA A 233 -10.96 4.22 10.70
N ILE A 234 -11.11 3.17 9.90
CA ILE A 234 -10.33 1.93 10.04
C ILE A 234 -9.07 2.13 9.21
N SER A 235 -7.90 2.12 9.85
CA SER A 235 -6.58 2.29 9.19
C SER A 235 -5.85 0.96 9.14
N PHE A 236 -5.43 0.55 7.95
CA PHE A 236 -4.62 -0.66 7.76
C PHE A 236 -3.14 -0.35 7.90
N LYS A 237 -2.40 -1.26 8.55
CA LYS A 237 -1.02 -1.06 8.98
C LYS A 237 -0.14 -2.23 8.56
N GLU A 238 0.94 -1.92 7.86
CA GLU A 238 2.04 -2.82 7.55
C GLU A 238 3.35 -2.11 7.89
N ASP A 239 3.97 -2.45 9.00
CA ASP A 239 5.20 -1.79 9.47
C ASP A 239 6.49 -2.53 9.05
N GLU A 240 6.37 -3.58 8.24
CA GLU A 240 7.51 -4.30 7.67
C GLU A 240 8.30 -3.43 6.68
N LEU A 241 7.61 -2.47 6.04
CA LEU A 241 8.20 -1.52 5.10
C LEU A 241 8.11 -0.10 5.68
N LEU A 242 9.23 0.57 5.88
CA LEU A 242 9.26 1.92 6.46
C LEU A 242 8.48 2.94 5.62
N VAL A 243 8.50 2.79 4.29
CA VAL A 243 7.69 3.63 3.41
C VAL A 243 6.20 3.55 3.77
N VAL A 244 5.68 2.36 4.01
CA VAL A 244 4.26 2.12 4.37
C VAL A 244 3.95 2.67 5.75
N LYS A 245 4.86 2.48 6.70
CA LYS A 245 4.77 3.10 8.03
C LYS A 245 4.65 4.63 7.92
N TYR A 246 5.49 5.28 7.13
CA TYR A 246 5.48 6.74 6.98
C TYR A 246 4.24 7.26 6.22
N ILE A 247 3.68 6.50 5.29
CA ILE A 247 2.37 6.80 4.67
C ILE A 247 1.30 6.87 5.76
N ARG A 248 1.21 5.85 6.60
CA ARG A 248 0.24 5.76 7.69
C ARG A 248 0.45 6.89 8.71
N GLU A 249 1.68 7.12 9.14
CA GLU A 249 1.99 8.23 10.05
C GLU A 249 1.53 9.58 9.49
N GLY A 250 1.74 9.83 8.20
CA GLY A 250 1.27 11.04 7.53
C GLY A 250 -0.25 11.16 7.55
N PHE A 251 -0.96 10.08 7.25
CA PHE A 251 -2.42 10.03 7.33
C PHE A 251 -2.93 10.31 8.75
N GLU A 252 -2.39 9.62 9.75
CA GLU A 252 -2.85 9.74 11.14
C GLU A 252 -2.55 11.12 11.74
N GLN A 253 -1.36 11.67 11.46
CA GLN A 253 -0.97 13.01 11.92
C GLN A 253 -1.83 14.09 11.30
N GLU A 254 -2.15 13.96 10.02
CA GLU A 254 -3.01 14.93 9.32
C GLU A 254 -4.46 14.83 9.81
N LEU A 255 -5.00 13.61 9.90
CA LEU A 255 -6.35 13.37 10.39
C LEU A 255 -6.55 13.94 11.80
N ALA A 256 -5.53 13.86 12.67
CA ALA A 256 -5.58 14.38 14.04
C ALA A 256 -5.75 15.91 14.13
N LYS A 257 -5.52 16.67 13.05
CA LYS A 257 -5.83 18.10 12.98
C LYS A 257 -7.35 18.35 13.00
N CYS A 258 -8.14 17.40 12.49
CA CYS A 258 -9.59 17.39 12.54
C CYS A 258 -10.05 16.84 13.90
N LYS A 259 -10.46 17.72 14.84
CA LYS A 259 -10.80 17.33 16.22
C LYS A 259 -12.03 16.43 16.33
N THR A 260 -12.85 16.38 15.30
CA THR A 260 -14.06 15.55 15.18
C THR A 260 -13.82 14.27 14.40
N CYS A 261 -12.60 14.07 13.90
CA CYS A 261 -12.17 12.86 13.19
C CYS A 261 -11.36 11.95 14.12
N GLU A 262 -11.41 10.64 13.90
CA GLU A 262 -10.62 9.68 14.68
C GLU A 262 -10.28 8.41 13.88
N VAL A 263 -9.20 7.74 14.27
CA VAL A 263 -8.93 6.35 13.87
C VAL A 263 -9.55 5.45 14.91
N VAL A 264 -10.71 4.84 14.59
CA VAL A 264 -11.45 3.97 15.51
C VAL A 264 -10.81 2.58 15.61
N LYS A 265 -10.06 2.17 14.59
CA LYS A 265 -9.36 0.88 14.57
C LYS A 265 -8.13 0.92 13.67
N THR A 266 -7.02 0.38 14.18
CA THR A 266 -5.86 0.01 13.36
C THR A 266 -5.84 -1.51 13.19
N VAL A 267 -5.65 -1.98 11.95
CA VAL A 267 -5.59 -3.41 11.58
C VAL A 267 -4.21 -3.72 11.04
N ASP A 268 -3.47 -4.53 11.77
CA ASP A 268 -2.14 -5.00 11.33
C ASP A 268 -2.27 -6.10 10.28
N PHE A 269 -1.43 -6.02 9.23
CA PHE A 269 -1.28 -7.08 8.23
C PHE A 269 0.17 -7.17 7.75
N THR A 270 0.48 -8.26 7.05
CA THR A 270 1.78 -8.54 6.42
C THR A 270 1.58 -9.06 5.00
N ILE A 271 2.60 -8.99 4.14
CA ILE A 271 2.52 -9.46 2.74
C ILE A 271 2.08 -10.95 2.66
N PRO A 272 2.58 -11.89 3.50
CA PRO A 272 2.11 -13.27 3.48
C PRO A 272 0.63 -13.47 3.83
N GLU A 273 -0.05 -12.46 4.36
CA GLU A 273 -1.47 -12.54 4.71
C GLU A 273 -2.42 -12.11 3.58
N PHE A 274 -1.90 -11.67 2.45
CA PHE A 274 -2.71 -11.29 1.29
C PHE A 274 -3.67 -12.41 0.86
N GLY A 275 -4.89 -12.02 0.49
CA GLY A 275 -5.98 -12.91 0.15
C GLY A 275 -6.93 -13.18 1.33
N PRO A 276 -7.35 -14.43 1.57
CA PRO A 276 -8.42 -14.73 2.52
C PRO A 276 -8.15 -14.29 3.95
N LYS A 277 -6.90 -14.33 4.41
CA LYS A 277 -6.56 -13.93 5.78
C LYS A 277 -6.70 -12.43 5.99
N LEU A 278 -6.23 -11.62 5.06
CA LEU A 278 -6.40 -10.17 5.09
C LEU A 278 -7.87 -9.79 4.98
N GLN A 279 -8.62 -10.46 4.10
CA GLN A 279 -10.07 -10.26 3.96
C GLN A 279 -10.80 -10.53 5.28
N GLN A 280 -10.50 -11.64 5.98
CA GLN A 280 -11.10 -11.96 7.29
C GLN A 280 -10.78 -10.88 8.34
N LYS A 281 -9.54 -10.36 8.38
CA LYS A 281 -9.17 -9.26 9.28
C LYS A 281 -9.98 -8.00 9.00
N ALA A 282 -10.14 -7.65 7.72
CA ALA A 282 -10.92 -6.49 7.30
C ALA A 282 -12.41 -6.65 7.63
N GLN A 283 -13.02 -7.81 7.35
CA GLN A 283 -14.40 -8.13 7.72
C GLN A 283 -14.62 -8.03 9.23
N GLY A 284 -13.69 -8.59 10.02
CA GLY A 284 -13.74 -8.52 11.48
C GLY A 284 -13.71 -7.08 11.99
N ALA A 285 -12.86 -6.24 11.43
CA ALA A 285 -12.77 -4.83 11.79
C ALA A 285 -14.06 -4.06 11.42
N LEU A 286 -14.59 -4.25 10.21
CA LEU A 286 -15.83 -3.61 9.75
C LEU A 286 -17.06 -4.04 10.58
N LEU A 287 -17.11 -5.28 11.02
CA LEU A 287 -18.18 -5.81 11.87
C LEU A 287 -18.10 -5.25 13.30
N GLN A 288 -16.90 -5.15 13.86
CA GLN A 288 -16.68 -4.65 15.23
C GLN A 288 -16.81 -3.13 15.35
N HIS A 289 -16.67 -2.41 14.24
CA HIS A 289 -16.73 -0.94 14.17
C HIS A 289 -17.83 -0.47 13.20
N PRO A 290 -19.12 -0.66 13.56
CA PRO A 290 -20.23 -0.22 12.72
C PRO A 290 -20.29 1.29 12.55
N GLU A 291 -19.69 2.07 13.48
CA GLU A 291 -19.55 3.52 13.40
C GLU A 291 -18.55 4.00 12.35
N ALA A 292 -17.66 3.14 11.89
CA ALA A 292 -16.66 3.52 10.89
C ALA A 292 -17.32 3.91 9.57
N ASN A 293 -16.89 5.05 9.01
CA ASN A 293 -17.31 5.56 7.71
C ASN A 293 -16.14 5.76 6.73
N THR A 294 -14.95 5.37 7.13
CA THR A 294 -13.71 5.54 6.38
C THR A 294 -12.85 4.29 6.47
N VAL A 295 -12.24 3.90 5.34
CA VAL A 295 -11.20 2.86 5.28
C VAL A 295 -9.96 3.48 4.64
N HIS A 296 -8.87 3.54 5.37
CA HIS A 296 -7.56 3.97 4.87
C HIS A 296 -6.68 2.75 4.61
N VAL A 297 -6.20 2.63 3.37
CA VAL A 297 -5.25 1.59 2.96
C VAL A 297 -3.98 2.26 2.44
N PRO A 298 -2.79 1.85 2.90
CA PRO A 298 -1.56 2.59 2.60
C PRO A 298 -1.17 2.54 1.12
N TYR A 299 -1.50 1.46 0.38
CA TYR A 299 -1.17 1.29 -1.04
C TYR A 299 -2.16 0.33 -1.72
N ASP A 300 -2.06 0.14 -3.04
CA ASP A 300 -3.10 -0.48 -3.86
C ASP A 300 -3.26 -2.00 -3.65
N THR A 301 -2.16 -2.74 -3.53
CA THR A 301 -2.21 -4.22 -3.51
C THR A 301 -3.11 -4.79 -2.42
N PRO A 302 -3.12 -4.34 -1.14
CA PRO A 302 -4.00 -4.88 -0.11
C PRO A 302 -5.50 -4.74 -0.41
N LEU A 303 -5.90 -3.69 -1.14
CA LEU A 303 -7.30 -3.52 -1.59
C LEU A 303 -7.72 -4.66 -2.51
N LEU A 304 -6.87 -4.99 -3.50
CA LEU A 304 -7.14 -6.08 -4.45
C LEU A 304 -7.09 -7.46 -3.78
N PHE A 305 -6.25 -7.62 -2.76
CA PHE A 305 -6.01 -8.91 -2.10
C PHE A 305 -6.69 -9.04 -0.73
N GLY A 306 -7.90 -8.49 -0.60
CA GLY A 306 -8.76 -8.80 0.54
C GLY A 306 -9.60 -7.63 1.05
N ILE A 307 -9.03 -6.43 1.23
CA ILE A 307 -9.74 -5.32 1.88
C ILE A 307 -10.94 -4.85 1.04
N GLY A 308 -10.77 -4.66 -0.27
CA GLY A 308 -11.85 -4.24 -1.16
C GLY A 308 -13.02 -5.23 -1.16
N ASN A 309 -12.74 -6.54 -1.22
CA ASN A 309 -13.76 -7.57 -1.11
C ASN A 309 -14.49 -7.53 0.26
N ALA A 310 -13.76 -7.31 1.35
CA ALA A 310 -14.38 -7.18 2.67
C ALA A 310 -15.32 -5.96 2.76
N VAL A 311 -14.95 -4.85 2.14
CA VAL A 311 -15.83 -3.67 2.02
C VAL A 311 -17.12 -4.02 1.28
N LEU A 312 -17.03 -4.68 0.13
CA LEU A 312 -18.19 -5.08 -0.68
C LEU A 312 -19.10 -6.05 0.09
N GLU A 313 -18.52 -7.10 0.69
CA GLU A 313 -19.27 -8.12 1.43
C GLU A 313 -19.88 -7.60 2.74
N SER A 314 -19.39 -6.48 3.27
CA SER A 314 -20.00 -5.80 4.43
C SER A 314 -21.37 -5.20 4.11
N GLY A 315 -21.73 -5.04 2.84
CA GLY A 315 -22.95 -4.34 2.39
C GLY A 315 -22.91 -2.83 2.66
N ARG A 316 -21.73 -2.27 3.03
CA ARG A 316 -21.58 -0.86 3.43
C ARG A 316 -20.77 -0.04 2.41
N ASN A 317 -20.52 -0.57 1.21
CA ASN A 317 -19.71 0.08 0.19
C ASN A 317 -20.10 1.55 -0.01
N ASP A 318 -21.39 1.87 -0.12
CA ASP A 318 -21.85 3.24 -0.34
C ASP A 318 -21.87 4.12 0.94
N GLN A 319 -21.53 3.56 2.09
CA GLN A 319 -21.45 4.25 3.38
C GLN A 319 -20.00 4.50 3.82
N LEU A 320 -19.05 3.87 3.16
CA LEU A 320 -17.63 3.95 3.47
C LEU A 320 -16.91 4.82 2.43
N SER A 321 -16.08 5.74 2.90
CA SER A 321 -15.10 6.44 2.05
C SER A 321 -13.81 5.65 2.08
N VAL A 322 -13.47 4.96 0.99
CA VAL A 322 -12.31 4.08 0.91
C VAL A 322 -11.21 4.75 0.08
N ILE A 323 -10.06 5.00 0.69
CA ILE A 323 -8.92 5.60 -0.01
C ILE A 323 -7.72 4.66 0.01
N GLY A 324 -7.24 4.37 -1.20
CA GLY A 324 -6.04 3.57 -1.46
C GLY A 324 -4.85 4.38 -1.89
N GLY A 325 -4.04 3.87 -2.77
CA GLY A 325 -2.73 4.36 -2.94
C GLY A 325 -2.18 4.66 -4.27
N GLU A 326 -1.90 3.94 -5.24
CA GLU A 326 -0.91 4.21 -6.28
C GLU A 326 -1.54 4.47 -7.66
N GLY A 327 -2.83 4.10 -7.81
CA GLY A 327 -3.59 4.32 -9.03
C GLY A 327 -3.27 3.34 -10.15
N PHE A 328 -3.01 2.08 -9.83
CA PHE A 328 -2.80 1.02 -10.83
C PHE A 328 -4.08 0.67 -11.58
N PRO A 329 -3.99 0.06 -12.78
CA PRO A 329 -5.16 -0.23 -13.62
C PRO A 329 -6.28 -0.98 -12.88
N SER A 330 -5.93 -1.97 -12.08
CA SER A 330 -6.91 -2.78 -11.34
C SER A 330 -7.64 -1.95 -10.28
N ASN A 331 -6.93 -1.10 -9.55
CA ASN A 331 -7.49 -0.22 -8.52
C ASN A 331 -8.30 0.92 -9.13
N VAL A 332 -7.80 1.56 -10.20
CA VAL A 332 -8.57 2.56 -10.96
C VAL A 332 -9.90 1.98 -11.47
N GLN A 333 -9.94 0.68 -11.80
CA GLN A 333 -11.19 0.03 -12.18
C GLN A 333 -12.14 -0.14 -10.99
N LEU A 334 -11.63 -0.42 -9.77
CA LEU A 334 -12.47 -0.45 -8.56
C LEU A 334 -13.09 0.93 -8.29
N ILE A 335 -12.31 2.01 -8.40
CA ILE A 335 -12.80 3.40 -8.25
C ILE A 335 -13.89 3.68 -9.29
N ARG A 336 -13.66 3.32 -10.56
CA ARG A 336 -14.61 3.51 -11.66
C ARG A 336 -15.94 2.83 -11.42
N ASP A 337 -15.89 1.58 -10.96
CA ASP A 337 -17.05 0.70 -10.79
C ASP A 337 -17.74 0.90 -9.43
N ASN A 338 -17.22 1.76 -8.55
CA ASN A 338 -17.67 1.91 -7.16
C ASN A 338 -17.61 0.58 -6.40
N LYS A 339 -16.47 -0.08 -6.45
CA LYS A 339 -16.31 -1.44 -5.87
C LYS A 339 -15.15 -1.52 -4.89
N GLY A 340 -15.37 -1.05 -3.66
CA GLY A 340 -14.41 -1.23 -2.56
C GLY A 340 -13.23 -0.26 -2.55
N GLU A 341 -13.21 0.74 -3.45
CA GLU A 341 -12.28 1.86 -3.48
C GLU A 341 -12.94 3.08 -4.12
N ASP A 342 -12.75 4.28 -3.53
CA ASP A 342 -13.32 5.54 -4.01
C ASP A 342 -12.28 6.51 -4.54
N ALA A 343 -11.07 6.46 -3.99
CA ALA A 343 -9.99 7.35 -4.38
C ALA A 343 -8.61 6.71 -4.18
N ALA A 344 -7.63 7.20 -4.95
CA ALA A 344 -6.22 6.87 -4.79
C ALA A 344 -5.36 8.13 -4.87
N ASN A 345 -4.37 8.27 -3.99
CA ASN A 345 -3.32 9.27 -4.19
C ASN A 345 -2.24 8.64 -5.07
N ALA A 346 -2.35 8.82 -6.40
CA ALA A 346 -1.63 8.05 -7.39
C ALA A 346 -0.17 8.47 -7.55
N PHE A 347 0.69 7.49 -7.84
CA PHE A 347 2.13 7.65 -8.01
C PHE A 347 2.56 7.09 -9.38
N PRO A 348 3.42 7.78 -10.16
CA PRO A 348 3.82 7.31 -11.49
C PRO A 348 4.90 6.22 -11.41
N ALA A 349 4.54 5.02 -10.97
CA ALA A 349 5.46 3.91 -10.76
C ALA A 349 6.37 3.57 -11.97
N PRO A 350 5.91 3.62 -13.23
CA PRO A 350 6.82 3.43 -14.37
C PRO A 350 7.93 4.48 -14.45
N TRP A 351 7.64 5.73 -14.08
CA TRP A 351 8.66 6.78 -14.03
C TRP A 351 9.71 6.49 -12.97
N THR A 352 9.28 6.00 -11.80
CA THR A 352 10.23 5.61 -10.74
C THR A 352 11.17 4.50 -11.20
N GLY A 353 10.69 3.54 -11.99
CA GLY A 353 11.53 2.51 -12.61
C GLY A 353 12.63 3.10 -13.51
N TYR A 354 12.29 4.07 -14.35
CA TYR A 354 13.26 4.80 -15.19
C TYR A 354 14.24 5.62 -14.34
N ALA A 355 13.75 6.29 -13.30
CA ALA A 355 14.57 7.06 -12.36
C ALA A 355 15.56 6.18 -11.59
N ALA A 356 15.19 4.93 -11.28
CA ALA A 356 16.09 3.99 -10.63
C ALA A 356 17.29 3.61 -11.55
N ILE A 357 17.04 3.45 -12.86
CA ILE A 357 18.10 3.23 -13.85
C ILE A 357 18.99 4.48 -14.00
N ASP A 358 18.39 5.67 -14.06
CA ASP A 358 19.16 6.92 -14.12
C ASP A 358 20.00 7.13 -12.86
N SER A 359 19.44 6.82 -11.70
CA SER A 359 20.15 6.88 -10.42
C SER A 359 21.35 5.91 -10.38
N LEU A 360 21.17 4.67 -10.83
CA LEU A 360 22.26 3.70 -10.92
C LEU A 360 23.30 4.11 -11.97
N ASN A 361 22.86 4.69 -13.09
CA ASN A 361 23.74 5.26 -14.10
C ASN A 361 24.60 6.40 -13.51
N SER A 362 24.00 7.32 -12.76
CA SER A 362 24.73 8.38 -12.07
C SER A 362 25.77 7.80 -11.12
N VAL A 363 25.41 6.80 -10.31
CA VAL A 363 26.32 6.10 -9.38
C VAL A 363 27.47 5.40 -10.11
N PHE A 364 27.22 4.74 -11.26
CA PHE A 364 28.29 4.14 -12.08
C PHE A 364 29.29 5.17 -12.61
N ASN A 365 28.83 6.40 -12.82
CA ASN A 365 29.67 7.51 -13.28
C ASN A 365 30.24 8.35 -12.11
N GLY A 366 30.11 7.89 -10.85
CA GLY A 366 30.64 8.61 -9.68
C GLY A 366 29.86 9.88 -9.32
N GLN A 367 28.63 10.01 -9.80
CA GLN A 367 27.76 11.16 -9.54
C GLN A 367 26.63 10.77 -8.57
N LYS A 368 26.05 11.77 -7.90
CA LYS A 368 24.85 11.60 -7.10
C LYS A 368 23.62 11.53 -8.00
N PRO A 369 22.59 10.73 -7.63
CA PRO A 369 21.29 10.76 -8.31
C PRO A 369 20.70 12.17 -8.34
N GLN A 370 20.25 12.60 -9.52
CA GLN A 370 19.60 13.89 -9.72
C GLN A 370 18.10 13.79 -9.39
N ASP A 371 17.47 14.95 -9.17
CA ASP A 371 16.03 15.04 -8.96
C ASP A 371 15.28 14.45 -10.16
N ALA A 372 14.46 13.43 -9.92
CA ALA A 372 13.72 12.74 -10.95
C ALA A 372 12.47 13.51 -11.44
N GLY A 373 12.03 14.53 -10.72
CA GLY A 373 10.83 15.29 -11.03
C GLY A 373 9.52 14.60 -10.66
N ILE A 374 9.58 13.43 -10.05
CA ILE A 374 8.42 12.60 -9.72
C ILE A 374 7.58 13.27 -8.63
N GLY A 375 6.29 13.39 -8.90
CA GLY A 375 5.27 13.85 -7.97
C GLY A 375 4.17 12.81 -7.78
N TYR A 376 3.00 13.27 -7.36
CA TYR A 376 1.79 12.46 -7.18
C TYR A 376 0.55 13.24 -7.63
N ARG A 377 -0.56 12.53 -7.80
CA ARG A 377 -1.84 13.13 -8.15
C ARG A 377 -3.00 12.38 -7.51
N LEU A 378 -3.92 13.10 -6.90
CA LEU A 378 -5.15 12.52 -6.37
C LEU A 378 -6.11 12.17 -7.51
N ILE A 379 -6.70 10.98 -7.42
CA ILE A 379 -7.67 10.43 -8.39
C ILE A 379 -8.91 10.01 -7.63
N ASP A 380 -10.07 10.36 -8.15
CA ASP A 380 -11.36 9.79 -7.77
C ASP A 380 -12.28 9.70 -9.00
N ARG A 381 -13.56 9.35 -8.80
CA ARG A 381 -14.50 9.24 -9.92
C ARG A 381 -14.75 10.54 -10.65
N GLU A 382 -14.61 11.68 -9.98
CA GLU A 382 -14.90 13.00 -10.51
C GLU A 382 -13.64 13.70 -11.06
N HIS A 383 -12.45 13.27 -10.57
CA HIS A 383 -11.19 13.94 -10.87
C HIS A 383 -10.12 12.95 -11.33
N ASN A 384 -9.46 13.29 -12.43
CA ASN A 384 -8.26 12.62 -12.96
C ASN A 384 -8.41 11.11 -13.23
N LEU A 385 -9.62 10.57 -13.29
CA LEU A 385 -9.84 9.14 -13.49
C LEU A 385 -9.30 8.71 -14.87
N PRO A 386 -8.28 7.82 -14.91
CA PRO A 386 -7.72 7.35 -16.19
C PRO A 386 -8.76 6.67 -17.08
N ALA A 387 -8.49 6.54 -18.39
CA ALA A 387 -9.37 5.81 -19.31
C ALA A 387 -9.56 4.33 -18.85
N PRO A 388 -10.65 3.65 -19.23
CA PRO A 388 -10.89 2.25 -18.90
C PRO A 388 -9.70 1.36 -19.24
N GLY A 389 -9.30 0.49 -18.30
CA GLY A 389 -8.15 -0.43 -18.44
C GLY A 389 -6.78 0.25 -18.34
N LYS A 390 -6.73 1.54 -17.98
CA LYS A 390 -5.49 2.28 -17.74
C LYS A 390 -5.34 2.62 -16.26
N GLY A 391 -4.09 2.56 -15.77
CA GLY A 391 -3.72 3.15 -14.49
C GLY A 391 -3.28 4.60 -14.64
N TYR A 392 -2.90 5.20 -13.53
CA TYR A 392 -2.33 6.55 -13.53
C TYR A 392 -1.03 6.58 -14.33
N GLU A 393 -0.94 7.53 -15.21
CA GLU A 393 0.30 7.89 -15.92
C GLU A 393 0.70 9.33 -15.56
N ALA A 394 2.00 9.56 -15.46
CA ALA A 394 2.53 10.89 -15.21
C ALA A 394 2.08 11.89 -16.27
N SER A 395 1.91 13.15 -15.86
CA SER A 395 1.58 14.25 -16.78
C SER A 395 2.72 14.59 -17.75
N LYS A 396 3.90 14.05 -17.52
CA LYS A 396 5.15 14.31 -18.27
C LYS A 396 5.57 13.11 -19.11
N ASP A 397 6.06 13.34 -20.31
CA ASP A 397 6.68 12.28 -21.13
C ASP A 397 8.11 11.97 -20.65
N PHE A 398 8.20 11.35 -19.47
CA PHE A 398 9.47 10.97 -18.86
C PHE A 398 10.24 9.96 -19.71
N ARG A 399 9.56 9.05 -20.42
CA ARG A 399 10.22 8.03 -21.26
C ARG A 399 11.06 8.67 -22.36
N THR A 400 10.51 9.62 -23.07
CA THR A 400 11.23 10.34 -24.11
C THR A 400 12.33 11.21 -23.50
N ALA A 401 12.10 11.86 -22.36
CA ALA A 401 13.08 12.66 -21.66
C ALA A 401 14.32 11.84 -21.27
N TYR A 402 14.15 10.71 -20.60
CA TYR A 402 15.26 9.82 -20.22
C TYR A 402 15.98 9.23 -21.45
N LYS A 403 15.24 8.79 -22.48
CA LYS A 403 15.89 8.31 -23.73
C LYS A 403 16.77 9.37 -24.37
N LYS A 404 16.34 10.64 -24.38
CA LYS A 404 17.15 11.78 -24.84
C LYS A 404 18.36 12.00 -23.94
N ALA A 405 18.14 12.09 -22.63
CA ALA A 405 19.19 12.32 -21.66
C ALA A 405 20.31 11.25 -21.73
N TRP A 406 19.94 9.99 -21.92
CA TRP A 406 20.88 8.85 -22.07
C TRP A 406 21.49 8.73 -23.48
N GLY A 407 21.03 9.49 -24.47
CA GLY A 407 21.47 9.41 -25.86
C GLY A 407 21.10 8.10 -26.55
N VAL A 408 19.96 7.50 -26.18
CA VAL A 408 19.44 6.24 -26.77
C VAL A 408 18.13 6.45 -27.56
N LEU A 409 17.68 7.68 -27.68
CA LEU A 409 16.56 8.02 -28.57
C LEU A 409 17.02 7.83 -30.02
N LYS A 410 16.32 6.95 -30.75
CA LYS A 410 16.53 6.74 -32.19
C LYS A 410 15.63 7.63 -33.01
#